data_a74659ac0294965131d76a4c5b92ad3c
#
_entry.id   a74659ac0294965131d76a4c5b92ad3c
#
_cell.length_a   1.000
_cell.length_b   1.000
_cell.length_c   1.000
_cell.angle_alpha   90.00
_cell.angle_beta   90.00
_cell.angle_gamma   90.00
#
_symmetry.space_group_name_H-M   'P 1'
#
loop_
_entity.id
_entity.type
_entity.pdbx_description
1 polymer ?
#
loop_
_entity_poly.entity_id
_entity_poly.type
_entity_poly.pdbx_seq_one_letter_code
_entity_poly.pdbx_strand_id
1 'polypeptide(L)'
;MRKKQDKNIEKISKVKVFLNTPNENWIVDRLTDEWMINNPEISTVNLKSSNLLWIISPWTINSIPEKELKKRKVFCTIHHIDEEKFNFFEKKKFKRLDALVDQYHVISDQTENSLRQLTEKPIWNNPWWIDQSKWFKIKDPSRIRKEIGIQSEAFIIGSFQRDTEGKDLKSPKLSKGPDRLIEMILYYKNQQSKLQVVLTGKRRQYVINKLKENNINYLYFEMTDINLLNKLYNS
;
A
#
# COMPACT_ATOMS: atom_id res chain seq x y z
N MET A 1 2.78 -35.51 -20.14
CA MET A 1 2.90 -34.39 -19.18
C MET A 1 3.96 -33.36 -19.59
N ARG A 2 5.21 -33.72 -19.93
CA ARG A 2 6.26 -32.78 -20.38
C ARG A 2 5.85 -31.83 -21.51
N LYS A 3 5.25 -32.31 -22.60
CA LYS A 3 4.81 -31.46 -23.74
C LYS A 3 3.79 -30.37 -23.39
N LYS A 4 3.03 -30.53 -22.31
CA LYS A 4 2.06 -29.52 -21.85
C LYS A 4 2.76 -28.43 -20.99
N GLN A 5 3.79 -28.83 -20.24
CA GLN A 5 4.65 -27.88 -19.50
C GLN A 5 5.49 -27.03 -20.46
N ASP A 6 6.12 -27.63 -21.47
CA ASP A 6 6.94 -26.92 -22.46
C ASP A 6 6.12 -25.88 -23.25
N LYS A 7 4.87 -26.21 -23.66
CA LYS A 7 3.97 -25.26 -24.32
C LYS A 7 3.54 -24.09 -23.40
N ASN A 8 3.41 -24.33 -22.09
CA ASN A 8 3.11 -23.27 -21.15
C ASN A 8 4.31 -22.36 -20.92
N ILE A 9 5.53 -22.89 -20.86
CA ILE A 9 6.77 -22.12 -20.74
C ILE A 9 7.00 -21.26 -21.99
N GLU A 10 6.80 -21.83 -23.19
CA GLU A 10 6.90 -21.10 -24.45
C GLU A 10 5.86 -19.97 -24.58
N LYS A 11 4.67 -20.17 -24.00
CA LYS A 11 3.60 -19.17 -23.98
C LYS A 11 3.89 -18.04 -22.99
N ILE A 12 4.53 -18.34 -21.87
CA ILE A 12 4.96 -17.34 -20.86
C ILE A 12 6.10 -16.48 -21.44
N SER A 13 7.03 -17.05 -22.20
CA SER A 13 8.15 -16.31 -22.84
C SER A 13 7.69 -15.21 -23.83
N LYS A 14 6.42 -15.25 -24.26
CA LYS A 14 5.82 -14.25 -25.16
C LYS A 14 5.10 -13.12 -24.45
N VAL A 15 4.90 -13.21 -23.12
CA VAL A 15 4.24 -12.16 -22.35
C VAL A 15 5.23 -11.06 -22.09
N LYS A 16 4.85 -9.82 -22.40
CA LYS A 16 5.56 -8.60 -22.03
C LYS A 16 4.60 -7.64 -21.33
N VAL A 17 4.88 -7.41 -20.06
CA VAL A 17 4.06 -6.60 -19.17
C VAL A 17 4.65 -5.20 -19.05
N PHE A 18 3.85 -4.20 -19.36
CA PHE A 18 4.16 -2.80 -19.04
C PHE A 18 3.36 -2.40 -17.79
N LEU A 19 4.06 -1.97 -16.73
CA LEU A 19 3.42 -1.43 -15.54
C LEU A 19 3.30 0.08 -15.67
N ASN A 20 2.07 0.58 -15.50
CA ASN A 20 1.82 2.01 -15.51
C ASN A 20 1.89 2.58 -14.10
N THR A 21 2.95 3.34 -13.81
CA THR A 21 3.23 3.91 -12.49
C THR A 21 2.77 5.35 -12.37
N PRO A 22 2.39 5.82 -11.16
CA PRO A 22 2.02 7.22 -10.94
C PRO A 22 3.22 8.17 -10.88
N ASN A 23 4.45 7.68 -10.63
CA ASN A 23 5.67 8.47 -10.38
C ASN A 23 5.51 9.49 -9.24
N GLU A 24 4.90 9.06 -8.13
CA GLU A 24 4.61 9.90 -6.96
C GLU A 24 5.65 9.72 -5.84
N ASN A 25 6.70 8.91 -6.06
CA ASN A 25 7.69 8.49 -5.05
C ASN A 25 7.04 7.86 -3.82
N TRP A 26 6.08 6.95 -4.05
CA TRP A 26 5.32 6.31 -2.99
C TRP A 26 5.31 4.79 -3.14
N ILE A 27 4.51 4.12 -2.27
CA ILE A 27 4.42 2.65 -2.20
C ILE A 27 4.19 1.97 -3.56
N VAL A 28 3.38 2.59 -4.42
CA VAL A 28 3.04 2.03 -5.73
C VAL A 28 4.25 1.99 -6.66
N ASP A 29 5.08 3.05 -6.66
CA ASP A 29 6.30 3.08 -7.47
C ASP A 29 7.30 2.03 -6.98
N ARG A 30 7.46 1.90 -5.64
CA ARG A 30 8.28 0.84 -5.05
C ARG A 30 7.81 -0.56 -5.46
N LEU A 31 6.51 -0.82 -5.41
CA LEU A 31 5.96 -2.12 -5.83
C LEU A 31 6.23 -2.40 -7.31
N THR A 32 6.14 -1.38 -8.16
CA THR A 32 6.48 -1.50 -9.57
C THR A 32 7.95 -1.86 -9.78
N ASP A 33 8.85 -1.13 -9.11
CA ASP A 33 10.29 -1.37 -9.21
C ASP A 33 10.66 -2.79 -8.71
N GLU A 34 10.12 -3.18 -7.56
CA GLU A 34 10.32 -4.52 -7.00
C GLU A 34 9.81 -5.61 -7.96
N TRP A 35 8.64 -5.41 -8.56
CA TRP A 35 8.11 -6.37 -9.53
C TRP A 35 9.01 -6.48 -10.78
N MET A 36 9.44 -5.35 -11.33
CA MET A 36 10.30 -5.33 -12.53
C MET A 36 11.66 -5.99 -12.27
N ILE A 37 12.27 -5.73 -11.11
CA ILE A 37 13.53 -6.34 -10.69
C ILE A 37 13.42 -7.87 -10.59
N ASN A 38 12.29 -8.36 -10.05
CA ASN A 38 12.06 -9.80 -9.85
C ASN A 38 11.47 -10.51 -11.07
N ASN A 39 11.05 -9.78 -12.10
CA ASN A 39 10.44 -10.35 -13.31
C ASN A 39 11.04 -9.74 -14.60
N PRO A 40 12.38 -9.65 -14.75
CA PRO A 40 13.02 -8.97 -15.88
C PRO A 40 12.67 -9.61 -17.23
N GLU A 41 12.43 -10.92 -17.25
CA GLU A 41 12.13 -11.68 -18.46
C GLU A 41 10.82 -11.27 -19.13
N ILE A 42 9.83 -10.86 -18.30
CA ILE A 42 8.48 -10.54 -18.78
C ILE A 42 8.14 -9.05 -18.65
N SER A 43 8.95 -8.25 -17.97
CA SER A 43 8.73 -6.82 -17.85
C SER A 43 9.25 -6.03 -19.04
N THR A 44 8.67 -4.87 -19.28
CA THR A 44 9.16 -3.91 -20.28
C THR A 44 8.81 -2.48 -19.89
N VAL A 45 9.74 -1.56 -20.10
CA VAL A 45 9.51 -0.11 -19.95
C VAL A 45 8.94 0.52 -21.24
N ASN A 46 8.85 -0.24 -22.32
CA ASN A 46 8.34 0.23 -23.60
C ASN A 46 6.91 -0.24 -23.81
N LEU A 47 5.96 0.69 -23.71
CA LEU A 47 4.54 0.44 -23.94
C LEU A 47 4.26 -0.27 -25.28
N LYS A 48 4.96 0.11 -26.35
CA LYS A 48 4.71 -0.45 -27.68
C LYS A 48 5.12 -1.92 -27.80
N SER A 49 6.07 -2.38 -27.01
CA SER A 49 6.55 -3.78 -27.00
C SER A 49 5.75 -4.67 -26.04
N SER A 50 4.84 -4.10 -25.25
CA SER A 50 4.00 -4.87 -24.33
C SER A 50 2.78 -5.47 -25.05
N ASN A 51 2.30 -6.60 -24.52
CA ASN A 51 1.00 -7.18 -24.88
C ASN A 51 0.04 -7.26 -23.68
N LEU A 52 0.52 -6.96 -22.49
CA LEU A 52 -0.26 -6.77 -21.28
C LEU A 52 0.10 -5.43 -20.61
N LEU A 53 -0.92 -4.69 -20.24
CA LEU A 53 -0.79 -3.47 -19.45
C LEU A 53 -1.26 -3.75 -18.03
N TRP A 54 -0.41 -3.49 -17.06
CA TRP A 54 -0.81 -3.51 -15.67
C TRP A 54 -0.97 -2.08 -15.15
N ILE A 55 -2.21 -1.66 -14.98
CA ILE A 55 -2.58 -0.39 -14.35
C ILE A 55 -2.56 -0.62 -12.84
N ILE A 56 -1.44 -0.31 -12.22
CA ILE A 56 -1.22 -0.59 -10.80
C ILE A 56 -2.03 0.35 -9.89
N SER A 57 -2.47 1.49 -10.43
CA SER A 57 -3.35 2.45 -9.75
C SER A 57 -4.40 2.99 -10.70
N PRO A 58 -5.72 2.86 -10.40
CA PRO A 58 -6.80 3.18 -11.35
C PRO A 58 -6.74 4.61 -11.92
N TRP A 59 -6.30 5.57 -11.10
CA TRP A 59 -6.21 6.99 -11.52
C TRP A 59 -5.15 7.25 -12.59
N THR A 60 -4.21 6.33 -12.79
CA THR A 60 -3.15 6.48 -13.80
C THR A 60 -3.59 6.05 -15.21
N ILE A 61 -4.76 5.42 -15.37
CA ILE A 61 -5.21 4.88 -16.67
C ILE A 61 -5.28 5.97 -17.76
N ASN A 62 -5.64 7.19 -17.38
CA ASN A 62 -5.76 8.30 -18.30
C ASN A 62 -4.41 8.80 -18.88
N SER A 63 -3.28 8.37 -18.31
CA SER A 63 -1.95 8.69 -18.87
C SER A 63 -1.61 7.82 -20.08
N ILE A 64 -2.37 6.75 -20.32
CA ILE A 64 -2.20 5.90 -21.50
C ILE A 64 -3.27 6.22 -22.54
N PRO A 65 -2.90 6.47 -23.80
CA PRO A 65 -3.87 6.71 -24.85
C PRO A 65 -4.84 5.52 -25.01
N GLU A 66 -6.14 5.79 -25.11
CA GLU A 66 -7.19 4.76 -25.19
C GLU A 66 -6.95 3.76 -26.34
N LYS A 67 -6.41 4.22 -27.47
CA LYS A 67 -6.02 3.36 -28.59
C LYS A 67 -4.98 2.29 -28.19
N GLU A 68 -4.12 2.60 -27.23
CA GLU A 68 -3.10 1.66 -26.75
C GLU A 68 -3.65 0.68 -25.72
N LEU A 69 -4.62 1.13 -24.91
CA LEU A 69 -5.39 0.25 -24.01
C LEU A 69 -6.19 -0.79 -24.82
N LYS A 70 -6.91 -0.37 -25.85
CA LYS A 70 -7.73 -1.25 -26.70
C LYS A 70 -6.94 -2.30 -27.50
N LYS A 71 -5.63 -2.11 -27.69
CA LYS A 71 -4.77 -3.07 -28.41
C LYS A 71 -4.21 -4.19 -27.54
N ARG A 72 -4.33 -4.08 -26.23
CA ARG A 72 -3.65 -4.95 -25.27
C ARG A 72 -4.62 -5.48 -24.24
N LYS A 73 -4.22 -6.55 -23.56
CA LYS A 73 -4.91 -6.95 -22.35
C LYS A 73 -4.59 -5.98 -21.21
N VAL A 74 -5.63 -5.51 -20.53
CA VAL A 74 -5.53 -4.54 -19.44
C VAL A 74 -5.88 -5.21 -18.12
N PHE A 75 -4.91 -5.24 -17.24
CA PHE A 75 -5.03 -5.70 -15.86
C PHE A 75 -4.99 -4.49 -14.93
N CYS A 76 -5.95 -4.34 -14.03
CA CYS A 76 -6.04 -3.16 -13.17
C CYS A 76 -6.14 -3.55 -11.71
N THR A 77 -5.31 -2.94 -10.85
CA THR A 77 -5.38 -3.13 -9.41
C THR A 77 -6.33 -2.11 -8.78
N ILE A 78 -7.27 -2.60 -8.00
CA ILE A 78 -8.11 -1.81 -7.11
C ILE A 78 -7.63 -2.02 -5.68
N HIS A 79 -7.06 -0.98 -5.06
CA HIS A 79 -6.51 -1.06 -3.71
C HIS A 79 -7.58 -1.08 -2.63
N HIS A 80 -8.61 -0.26 -2.81
CA HIS A 80 -9.80 -0.19 -1.94
C HIS A 80 -10.91 0.58 -2.64
N ILE A 81 -12.13 0.37 -2.19
CA ILE A 81 -13.31 1.15 -2.59
C ILE A 81 -13.82 1.85 -1.33
N ASP A 82 -13.83 3.19 -1.35
CA ASP A 82 -14.37 4.00 -0.27
C ASP A 82 -15.89 4.15 -0.51
N GLU A 83 -16.68 3.29 0.10
CA GLU A 83 -18.13 3.21 -0.13
C GLU A 83 -18.84 4.50 0.22
N GLU A 84 -18.38 5.22 1.26
CA GLU A 84 -18.95 6.51 1.67
C GLU A 84 -18.76 7.60 0.60
N LYS A 85 -17.68 7.51 -0.17
CA LYS A 85 -17.34 8.45 -1.24
C LYS A 85 -17.75 7.97 -2.63
N PHE A 86 -18.25 6.73 -2.75
CA PHE A 86 -18.57 6.10 -4.02
C PHE A 86 -19.93 6.58 -4.56
N ASN A 87 -20.01 7.88 -4.83
CA ASN A 87 -21.20 8.58 -5.35
C ASN A 87 -21.42 8.34 -6.85
N PHE A 88 -22.44 8.98 -7.42
CA PHE A 88 -22.80 8.89 -8.83
C PHE A 88 -21.63 9.19 -9.78
N PHE A 89 -20.81 10.20 -9.47
CA PHE A 89 -19.66 10.58 -10.31
C PHE A 89 -18.57 9.51 -10.29
N GLU A 90 -18.28 8.93 -9.12
CA GLU A 90 -17.31 7.84 -8.99
C GLU A 90 -17.80 6.57 -9.69
N LYS A 91 -19.10 6.26 -9.63
CA LYS A 91 -19.72 5.17 -10.41
C LYS A 91 -19.56 5.38 -11.91
N LYS A 92 -19.72 6.62 -12.39
CA LYS A 92 -19.53 6.95 -13.82
C LYS A 92 -18.07 6.81 -14.24
N LYS A 93 -17.12 7.24 -13.39
CA LYS A 93 -15.68 7.04 -13.62
C LYS A 93 -15.34 5.55 -13.66
N PHE A 94 -15.86 4.78 -12.70
CA PHE A 94 -15.65 3.33 -12.67
C PHE A 94 -16.18 2.65 -13.94
N LYS A 95 -17.38 2.97 -14.41
CA LYS A 95 -17.91 2.41 -15.66
C LYS A 95 -17.00 2.67 -16.87
N ARG A 96 -16.35 3.84 -16.93
CA ARG A 96 -15.38 4.15 -18.01
C ARG A 96 -14.12 3.32 -17.86
N LEU A 97 -13.61 3.16 -16.66
CA LEU A 97 -12.48 2.29 -16.35
C LEU A 97 -12.81 0.84 -16.73
N ASP A 98 -13.97 0.35 -16.28
CA ASP A 98 -14.43 -1.01 -16.50
C ASP A 98 -14.54 -1.37 -17.99
N ALA A 99 -14.96 -0.42 -18.83
CA ALA A 99 -15.00 -0.62 -20.28
C ALA A 99 -13.62 -0.88 -20.92
N LEU A 100 -12.53 -0.50 -20.27
CA LEU A 100 -11.17 -0.60 -20.78
C LEU A 100 -10.35 -1.72 -20.13
N VAL A 101 -10.78 -2.24 -18.99
CA VAL A 101 -10.08 -3.28 -18.23
C VAL A 101 -10.58 -4.66 -18.63
N ASP A 102 -9.72 -5.64 -18.75
CA ASP A 102 -10.08 -7.05 -19.02
C ASP A 102 -10.21 -7.86 -17.72
N GLN A 103 -9.38 -7.55 -16.72
CA GLN A 103 -9.33 -8.26 -15.46
C GLN A 103 -8.86 -7.35 -14.32
N TYR A 104 -9.36 -7.59 -13.13
CA TYR A 104 -8.97 -6.85 -11.94
C TYR A 104 -8.07 -7.67 -11.02
N HIS A 105 -7.24 -6.95 -10.28
CA HIS A 105 -6.51 -7.42 -9.11
C HIS A 105 -6.99 -6.65 -7.89
N VAL A 106 -7.19 -7.36 -6.79
CA VAL A 106 -7.50 -6.78 -5.48
C VAL A 106 -6.60 -7.41 -4.42
N ILE A 107 -6.44 -6.72 -3.30
CA ILE A 107 -5.49 -7.11 -2.26
C ILE A 107 -6.18 -7.56 -0.96
N SER A 108 -7.50 -7.63 -0.95
CA SER A 108 -8.29 -8.06 0.21
C SER A 108 -9.68 -8.54 -0.20
N ASP A 109 -10.24 -9.43 0.60
CA ASP A 109 -11.61 -9.95 0.41
C ASP A 109 -12.66 -8.84 0.48
N GLN A 110 -12.45 -7.84 1.36
CA GLN A 110 -13.36 -6.69 1.44
C GLN A 110 -13.42 -5.95 0.11
N THR A 111 -12.26 -5.66 -0.51
CA THR A 111 -12.21 -4.97 -1.80
C THR A 111 -12.80 -5.83 -2.91
N GLU A 112 -12.56 -7.15 -2.87
CA GLU A 112 -13.18 -8.09 -3.82
C GLU A 112 -14.71 -8.06 -3.73
N ASN A 113 -15.25 -8.17 -2.52
CA ASN A 113 -16.69 -8.18 -2.29
C ASN A 113 -17.35 -6.87 -2.79
N SER A 114 -16.75 -5.72 -2.49
CA SER A 114 -17.24 -4.43 -2.99
C SER A 114 -17.13 -4.32 -4.52
N LEU A 115 -16.03 -4.83 -5.11
CA LEU A 115 -15.81 -4.76 -6.55
C LEU A 115 -16.76 -5.69 -7.33
N ARG A 116 -17.10 -6.85 -6.80
CA ARG A 116 -18.08 -7.79 -7.41
C ARG A 116 -19.49 -7.19 -7.55
N GLN A 117 -19.82 -6.16 -6.77
CA GLN A 117 -21.07 -5.41 -6.93
C GLN A 117 -21.05 -4.46 -8.14
N LEU A 118 -19.89 -4.23 -8.75
CA LEU A 118 -19.67 -3.21 -9.77
C LEU A 118 -19.31 -3.77 -11.13
N THR A 119 -18.82 -5.01 -11.21
CA THR A 119 -18.33 -5.64 -12.45
C THR A 119 -18.52 -7.15 -12.44
N GLU A 120 -18.77 -7.70 -13.64
CA GLU A 120 -18.78 -9.16 -13.90
C GLU A 120 -17.41 -9.67 -14.39
N LYS A 121 -16.40 -8.80 -14.47
CA LYS A 121 -15.08 -9.17 -14.98
C LYS A 121 -14.33 -10.06 -13.99
N PRO A 122 -13.40 -10.88 -14.48
CA PRO A 122 -12.56 -11.71 -13.62
C PRO A 122 -11.81 -10.86 -12.60
N ILE A 123 -11.82 -11.30 -11.34
CA ILE A 123 -11.09 -10.68 -10.25
C ILE A 123 -10.08 -11.69 -9.71
N TRP A 124 -8.84 -11.27 -9.59
CA TRP A 124 -7.78 -12.01 -8.93
C TRP A 124 -7.50 -11.36 -7.58
N ASN A 125 -7.81 -12.06 -6.49
CA ASN A 125 -7.54 -11.62 -5.14
C ASN A 125 -6.19 -12.20 -4.68
N ASN A 126 -5.22 -11.33 -4.51
CA ASN A 126 -3.90 -11.71 -4.02
C ASN A 126 -3.26 -10.52 -3.30
N PRO A 127 -2.76 -10.69 -2.07
CA PRO A 127 -2.10 -9.60 -1.35
C PRO A 127 -0.81 -9.19 -2.06
N TRP A 128 -0.34 -7.97 -1.74
CA TRP A 128 0.96 -7.52 -2.21
C TRP A 128 2.07 -8.39 -1.62
N TRP A 129 3.13 -8.54 -2.40
CA TRP A 129 4.36 -9.19 -1.94
C TRP A 129 5.10 -8.36 -0.90
N ILE A 130 5.99 -9.02 -0.17
CA ILE A 130 6.94 -8.40 0.74
C ILE A 130 8.34 -8.77 0.27
N ASP A 131 9.17 -7.77 0.01
CA ASP A 131 10.58 -7.95 -0.29
C ASP A 131 11.34 -8.33 1.00
N GLN A 132 11.60 -9.62 1.18
CA GLN A 132 12.24 -10.16 2.38
C GLN A 132 13.70 -9.72 2.53
N SER A 133 14.34 -9.18 1.50
CA SER A 133 15.67 -8.57 1.62
C SER A 133 15.65 -7.24 2.38
N LYS A 134 14.49 -6.57 2.40
CA LYS A 134 14.27 -5.28 3.07
C LYS A 134 13.47 -5.42 4.36
N TRP A 135 12.50 -6.35 4.38
CA TRP A 135 11.60 -6.58 5.50
C TRP A 135 11.85 -7.94 6.11
N PHE A 136 12.63 -7.98 7.16
CA PHE A 136 13.03 -9.21 7.84
C PHE A 136 13.00 -9.05 9.34
N LYS A 137 12.83 -10.17 10.04
CA LYS A 137 12.88 -10.21 11.50
C LYS A 137 14.32 -10.02 11.98
N ILE A 138 14.54 -9.05 12.85
CA ILE A 138 15.84 -8.81 13.50
C ILE A 138 15.91 -9.64 14.79
N LYS A 139 17.03 -10.32 15.00
CA LYS A 139 17.19 -11.27 16.11
C LYS A 139 17.30 -10.63 17.48
N ASP A 140 17.79 -9.38 17.55
CA ASP A 140 18.04 -8.69 18.81
C ASP A 140 17.23 -7.37 18.88
N PRO A 141 15.98 -7.42 19.34
CA PRO A 141 15.16 -6.21 19.55
C PRO A 141 15.74 -5.25 20.60
N SER A 142 16.44 -5.77 21.62
CA SER A 142 16.98 -4.95 22.71
C SER A 142 18.04 -3.98 22.21
N ARG A 143 18.90 -4.46 21.31
CA ARG A 143 19.91 -3.61 20.65
C ARG A 143 19.26 -2.51 19.82
N ILE A 144 18.19 -2.86 19.07
CA ILE A 144 17.45 -1.89 18.26
C ILE A 144 16.84 -0.83 19.16
N ARG A 145 16.15 -1.20 20.23
CA ARG A 145 15.54 -0.28 21.19
C ARG A 145 16.55 0.74 21.70
N LYS A 146 17.72 0.27 22.11
CA LYS A 146 18.83 1.14 22.56
C LYS A 146 19.28 2.11 21.47
N GLU A 147 19.44 1.63 20.24
CA GLU A 147 19.90 2.42 19.09
C GLU A 147 18.92 3.57 18.75
N ILE A 148 17.62 3.32 18.82
CA ILE A 148 16.59 4.28 18.43
C ILE A 148 15.98 5.06 19.62
N GLY A 149 16.52 4.88 20.83
CA GLY A 149 16.07 5.62 22.02
C GLY A 149 14.77 5.13 22.66
N ILE A 150 14.42 3.87 22.43
CA ILE A 150 13.29 3.21 23.10
C ILE A 150 13.78 2.61 24.42
N GLN A 151 13.02 2.80 25.50
CA GLN A 151 13.32 2.19 26.78
C GLN A 151 13.22 0.67 26.68
N SER A 152 14.18 -0.07 27.28
CA SER A 152 14.27 -1.53 27.16
C SER A 152 12.96 -2.26 27.54
N GLU A 153 12.32 -1.80 28.62
CA GLU A 153 11.13 -2.41 29.19
C GLU A 153 9.82 -1.70 28.75
N ALA A 154 9.89 -0.82 27.75
CA ALA A 154 8.71 -0.11 27.30
C ALA A 154 7.71 -1.04 26.62
N PHE A 155 6.43 -0.87 26.96
CA PHE A 155 5.32 -1.37 26.14
C PHE A 155 5.13 -0.39 24.97
N ILE A 156 5.35 -0.86 23.74
CA ILE A 156 5.38 0.01 22.56
C ILE A 156 4.08 -0.08 21.79
N ILE A 157 3.51 1.08 21.46
CA ILE A 157 2.46 1.21 20.45
C ILE A 157 3.03 1.97 19.26
N GLY A 158 3.21 1.28 18.11
CA GLY A 158 3.69 1.88 16.87
C GLY A 158 2.56 2.31 15.94
N SER A 159 2.67 3.50 15.33
CA SER A 159 1.74 3.95 14.29
C SER A 159 2.48 4.68 13.18
N PHE A 160 2.46 4.11 11.96
CA PHE A 160 3.33 4.47 10.85
C PHE A 160 2.57 5.00 9.63
N GLN A 161 1.43 5.64 9.87
CA GLN A 161 0.58 6.22 8.82
C GLN A 161 0.19 7.66 9.16
N ARG A 162 -0.07 8.48 8.14
CA ARG A 162 -0.58 9.84 8.37
C ARG A 162 -1.93 9.81 9.10
N ASP A 163 -2.16 10.79 9.97
CA ASP A 163 -3.38 10.90 10.77
C ASP A 163 -4.19 12.17 10.52
N THR A 164 -3.66 13.11 9.73
CA THR A 164 -4.38 14.34 9.40
C THR A 164 -4.71 14.46 7.92
N GLU A 165 -5.78 15.18 7.62
CA GLU A 165 -6.18 15.59 6.26
C GLU A 165 -6.38 17.10 6.20
N GLY A 166 -6.70 17.63 5.01
CA GLY A 166 -6.85 19.06 4.81
C GLY A 166 -5.53 19.83 4.84
N LYS A 167 -5.60 21.15 4.68
CA LYS A 167 -4.44 22.05 4.69
C LYS A 167 -4.06 22.52 6.09
N ASP A 168 -4.99 22.43 7.04
CA ASP A 168 -4.83 22.89 8.42
C ASP A 168 -3.92 21.99 9.27
N LEU A 169 -3.64 20.77 8.82
CA LEU A 169 -2.85 19.75 9.51
C LEU A 169 -3.39 19.39 10.91
N LYS A 170 -4.65 19.67 11.21
CA LYS A 170 -5.31 19.44 12.51
C LYS A 170 -6.45 18.45 12.39
N SER A 171 -7.22 18.54 11.31
CA SER A 171 -8.38 17.68 11.09
C SER A 171 -7.97 16.21 10.99
N PRO A 172 -8.57 15.31 11.79
CA PRO A 172 -8.22 13.90 11.76
C PRO A 172 -8.67 13.26 10.45
N LYS A 173 -7.82 12.41 9.90
CA LYS A 173 -8.19 11.53 8.78
C LYS A 173 -8.87 10.26 9.32
N LEU A 174 -10.17 10.34 9.61
CA LEU A 174 -10.92 9.27 10.27
C LEU A 174 -10.85 7.92 9.55
N SER A 175 -10.75 7.90 8.21
CA SER A 175 -10.55 6.67 7.43
C SER A 175 -9.24 5.92 7.76
N LYS A 176 -8.33 6.53 8.55
CA LYS A 176 -7.10 5.91 9.07
C LYS A 176 -7.17 5.61 10.58
N GLY A 177 -8.31 5.89 11.23
CA GLY A 177 -8.57 5.58 12.62
C GLY A 177 -7.65 6.26 13.65
N PRO A 178 -7.25 7.54 13.49
CA PRO A 178 -6.39 8.18 14.49
C PRO A 178 -7.10 8.39 15.82
N ASP A 179 -8.39 8.56 15.83
CA ASP A 179 -9.28 8.62 16.98
C ASP A 179 -9.25 7.30 17.76
N ARG A 180 -9.46 6.17 17.07
CA ARG A 180 -9.38 4.82 17.66
C ARG A 180 -7.99 4.50 18.20
N LEU A 181 -6.95 4.97 17.50
CA LEU A 181 -5.57 4.85 18.00
C LEU A 181 -5.42 5.57 19.35
N ILE A 182 -5.93 6.78 19.48
CA ILE A 182 -5.86 7.53 20.73
C ILE A 182 -6.66 6.83 21.85
N GLU A 183 -7.87 6.36 21.58
CA GLU A 183 -8.66 5.57 22.53
C GLU A 183 -7.87 4.36 23.04
N MET A 184 -7.26 3.59 22.14
CA MET A 184 -6.42 2.44 22.49
C MET A 184 -5.21 2.86 23.34
N ILE A 185 -4.51 3.93 22.98
CA ILE A 185 -3.36 4.43 23.74
C ILE A 185 -3.77 4.85 25.16
N LEU A 186 -4.89 5.56 25.31
CA LEU A 186 -5.41 5.97 26.61
C LEU A 186 -5.82 4.78 27.48
N TYR A 187 -6.42 3.75 26.87
CA TYR A 187 -6.73 2.51 27.58
C TYR A 187 -5.47 1.85 28.13
N TYR A 188 -4.41 1.70 27.33
CA TYR A 188 -3.16 1.09 27.77
C TYR A 188 -2.34 1.98 28.72
N LYS A 189 -2.45 3.30 28.65
CA LYS A 189 -1.79 4.21 29.58
C LYS A 189 -2.10 3.88 31.05
N ASN A 190 -3.33 3.48 31.33
CA ASN A 190 -3.78 3.13 32.68
C ASN A 190 -3.32 1.73 33.13
N GLN A 191 -2.88 0.89 32.21
CA GLN A 191 -2.47 -0.48 32.48
C GLN A 191 -0.96 -0.69 32.41
N GLN A 192 -0.26 0.12 31.64
CA GLN A 192 1.17 -0.02 31.33
C GLN A 192 1.93 1.21 31.82
N SER A 193 2.62 1.09 32.95
CA SER A 193 3.40 2.19 33.54
C SER A 193 4.54 2.69 32.65
N LYS A 194 5.04 1.84 31.73
CA LYS A 194 6.15 2.15 30.82
C LYS A 194 5.67 2.23 29.37
N LEU A 195 4.48 2.77 29.11
CA LEU A 195 3.98 2.97 27.77
C LEU A 195 4.83 4.00 27.01
N GLN A 196 5.23 3.63 25.80
CA GLN A 196 5.89 4.55 24.85
C GLN A 196 5.25 4.40 23.46
N VAL A 197 4.93 5.54 22.82
CA VAL A 197 4.35 5.56 21.48
C VAL A 197 5.43 5.88 20.47
N VAL A 198 5.46 5.15 19.37
CA VAL A 198 6.39 5.37 18.25
C VAL A 198 5.62 5.76 17.00
N LEU A 199 5.92 6.93 16.47
CA LEU A 199 5.26 7.49 15.30
C LEU A 199 6.24 7.68 14.17
N THR A 200 5.83 7.36 12.93
CA THR A 200 6.58 7.75 11.73
C THR A 200 5.68 8.39 10.68
N GLY A 201 6.31 9.04 9.71
CA GLY A 201 5.65 9.61 8.54
C GLY A 201 5.16 11.05 8.76
N LYS A 202 4.88 11.72 7.65
CA LYS A 202 4.38 13.09 7.65
C LYS A 202 2.93 13.17 8.14
N ARG A 203 2.54 14.38 8.59
CA ARG A 203 1.15 14.70 8.93
C ARG A 203 0.64 13.89 10.11
N ARG A 204 1.39 13.96 11.24
CA ARG A 204 1.11 13.27 12.51
C ARG A 204 0.58 14.22 13.61
N GLN A 205 0.17 15.43 13.24
CA GLN A 205 -0.15 16.51 14.18
C GLN A 205 -1.33 16.18 15.10
N TYR A 206 -2.36 15.49 14.59
CA TYR A 206 -3.51 15.12 15.41
C TYR A 206 -3.10 14.22 16.57
N VAL A 207 -2.43 13.09 16.26
CA VAL A 207 -1.99 12.14 17.29
C VAL A 207 -0.97 12.79 18.22
N ILE A 208 0.03 13.52 17.70
CA ILE A 208 1.04 14.20 18.51
C ILE A 208 0.39 15.17 19.51
N ASN A 209 -0.58 15.95 19.09
CA ASN A 209 -1.27 16.88 19.98
C ASN A 209 -2.01 16.11 21.09
N LYS A 210 -2.72 15.03 20.75
CA LYS A 210 -3.41 14.19 21.73
C LYS A 210 -2.47 13.52 22.74
N LEU A 211 -1.29 13.08 22.29
CA LEU A 211 -0.27 12.53 23.18
C LEU A 211 0.26 13.58 24.15
N LYS A 212 0.53 14.81 23.67
CA LYS A 212 0.95 15.93 24.51
C LYS A 212 -0.12 16.32 25.54
N GLU A 213 -1.38 16.48 25.12
CA GLU A 213 -2.52 16.78 25.99
C GLU A 213 -2.66 15.77 27.14
N ASN A 214 -2.29 14.52 26.88
CA ASN A 214 -2.41 13.45 27.85
C ASN A 214 -1.09 13.06 28.54
N ASN A 215 0.00 13.82 28.38
CA ASN A 215 1.32 13.54 28.97
C ASN A 215 1.81 12.10 28.67
N ILE A 216 1.73 11.68 27.42
CA ILE A 216 2.18 10.36 26.97
C ILE A 216 3.51 10.49 26.24
N ASN A 217 4.50 9.70 26.65
CA ASN A 217 5.80 9.66 26.03
C ASN A 217 5.73 9.10 24.61
N TYR A 218 6.37 9.78 23.67
CA TYR A 218 6.44 9.35 22.29
C TYR A 218 7.77 9.68 21.63
N LEU A 219 8.12 8.87 20.64
CA LEU A 219 9.18 9.14 19.66
C LEU A 219 8.52 9.42 18.30
N TYR A 220 9.05 10.40 17.59
CA TYR A 220 8.53 10.76 16.28
C TYR A 220 9.66 10.88 15.25
N PHE A 221 9.54 10.12 14.17
CA PHE A 221 10.45 10.10 13.03
C PHE A 221 9.67 10.52 11.78
N GLU A 222 9.76 11.80 11.39
CA GLU A 222 8.97 12.31 10.26
C GLU A 222 9.33 11.63 8.94
N MET A 223 10.63 11.45 8.70
CA MET A 223 11.16 10.77 7.53
C MET A 223 12.00 9.58 7.98
N THR A 224 11.63 8.41 7.49
CA THR A 224 12.36 7.17 7.74
C THR A 224 12.73 6.52 6.41
N ASP A 225 13.97 6.05 6.31
CA ASP A 225 14.32 5.10 5.27
C ASP A 225 13.79 3.69 5.60
N ILE A 226 13.92 2.79 4.66
CA ILE A 226 13.43 1.40 4.81
C ILE A 226 14.16 0.69 5.97
N ASN A 227 15.45 0.95 6.18
CA ASN A 227 16.23 0.30 7.22
C ASN A 227 15.76 0.72 8.61
N LEU A 228 15.59 2.03 8.84
CA LEU A 228 15.03 2.53 10.09
C LEU A 228 13.61 2.04 10.29
N LEU A 229 12.78 2.03 9.24
CA LEU A 229 11.42 1.55 9.35
C LEU A 229 11.36 0.07 9.70
N ASN A 230 12.22 -0.77 9.11
CA ASN A 230 12.33 -2.20 9.49
C ASN A 230 12.77 -2.37 10.95
N LYS A 231 13.72 -1.54 11.45
CA LYS A 231 14.08 -1.52 12.87
C LYS A 231 12.92 -1.16 13.76
N LEU A 232 12.12 -0.15 13.40
CA LEU A 232 10.93 0.25 14.16
C LEU A 232 9.85 -0.84 14.21
N TYR A 233 9.68 -1.63 13.14
CA TYR A 233 8.80 -2.80 13.15
C TYR A 233 9.32 -3.96 14.01
N ASN A 234 10.63 -4.00 14.29
CA ASN A 234 11.28 -5.05 15.08
C ASN A 234 11.62 -4.60 16.51
N SER A 235 11.23 -3.42 16.94
CA SER A 235 11.50 -2.88 18.28
C SER A 235 10.41 -3.24 19.35
#